data_f45503015625481500895cb6076ce1b4
#
_entry.id   f45503015625481500895cb6076ce1b4
#
_cell.length_a   1.000
_cell.length_b   1.000
_cell.length_c   1.000
_cell.angle_alpha   90.00
_cell.angle_beta   90.00
_cell.angle_gamma   90.00
#
_symmetry.space_group_name_H-M   'P 1'
#
loop_
_entity.id
_entity.type
_entity.pdbx_description
1 polymer ?
#
loop_
_entity_poly.entity_id
_entity_poly.type
_entity_poly.pdbx_seq_one_letter_code
_entity_poly.pdbx_strand_id
1 'polypeptide(L)'
;MKALHASKGRKAAKQFIAEGPAALEAALRSKRFPIVNLYVTETGAELLSQSAQSTQSTQSILAKAIYLSEKVMASISTVESAQGILAICSSEERLNEEEIYKKNALPLIYCFEVNDPGNLGTIIRTADALGAAGVLLSPGSADPFSPKVVRATAGSLWHMPLLREIDIARAIEESRAHGRKIYATDGQGTKTLPEVSGEDALWIFGNEARGLTSEITALADEVVAIPMRGRAESLNLATAVAITLFHANS
;
A
#
# COMPACT_ATOMS: atom_id res chain seq x y z
N MET A 1 15.32 -14.42 9.73
CA MET A 1 13.99 -14.50 9.10
C MET A 1 12.85 -14.37 10.11
N LYS A 2 12.66 -15.25 11.10
CA LYS A 2 11.54 -15.15 12.07
C LYS A 2 11.38 -13.77 12.74
N ALA A 3 12.48 -13.06 12.97
CA ALA A 3 12.40 -11.69 13.50
C ALA A 3 11.61 -10.71 12.59
N LEU A 4 11.60 -10.94 11.27
CA LEU A 4 10.89 -10.10 10.31
C LEU A 4 9.36 -10.30 10.32
N HIS A 5 8.85 -11.31 11.00
CA HIS A 5 7.41 -11.46 11.23
C HIS A 5 6.89 -10.36 12.17
N ALA A 6 7.72 -9.87 13.08
CA ALA A 6 7.37 -8.80 14.02
C ALA A 6 7.84 -7.43 13.52
N SER A 7 7.03 -6.37 13.76
CA SER A 7 7.35 -4.99 13.35
C SER A 7 8.71 -4.51 13.90
N LYS A 8 9.03 -4.81 15.18
CA LYS A 8 10.33 -4.47 15.78
C LYS A 8 11.51 -5.05 14.99
N GLY A 9 11.40 -6.30 14.54
CA GLY A 9 12.44 -6.95 13.75
C GLY A 9 12.60 -6.33 12.37
N ARG A 10 11.50 -6.00 11.68
CA ARG A 10 11.53 -5.31 10.38
C ARG A 10 12.16 -3.93 10.48
N LYS A 11 11.76 -3.14 11.48
CA LYS A 11 12.32 -1.80 11.74
C LYS A 11 13.83 -1.86 12.02
N ALA A 12 14.26 -2.81 12.85
CA ALA A 12 15.68 -2.97 13.22
C ALA A 12 16.55 -3.44 12.04
N ALA A 13 16.04 -4.39 11.22
CA ALA A 13 16.76 -4.92 10.08
C ALA A 13 16.63 -4.04 8.83
N LYS A 14 15.66 -3.12 8.80
CA LYS A 14 15.24 -2.37 7.60
C LYS A 14 14.92 -3.30 6.42
N GLN A 15 14.27 -4.42 6.71
CA GLN A 15 13.95 -5.47 5.76
C GLN A 15 12.55 -6.01 6.02
N PHE A 16 11.95 -6.60 4.97
CA PHE A 16 10.67 -7.26 5.06
C PHE A 16 10.62 -8.52 4.19
N ILE A 17 9.60 -9.34 4.43
CA ILE A 17 9.36 -10.58 3.71
C ILE A 17 8.34 -10.34 2.59
N ALA A 18 8.68 -10.80 1.39
CA ALA A 18 7.78 -10.91 0.25
C ALA A 18 7.64 -12.38 -0.13
N GLU A 19 6.41 -12.89 -0.14
CA GLU A 19 6.12 -14.31 -0.42
C GLU A 19 5.28 -14.46 -1.70
N GLY A 20 5.60 -15.48 -2.47
CA GLY A 20 4.90 -15.88 -3.67
C GLY A 20 5.39 -15.20 -4.94
N PRO A 21 4.97 -15.75 -6.12
CA PRO A 21 5.47 -15.31 -7.42
C PRO A 21 5.12 -13.86 -7.74
N ALA A 22 3.91 -13.40 -7.47
CA ALA A 22 3.48 -12.03 -7.81
C ALA A 22 4.31 -10.95 -7.08
N ALA A 23 4.62 -11.17 -5.79
CA ALA A 23 5.47 -10.25 -5.03
C ALA A 23 6.92 -10.27 -5.54
N LEU A 24 7.45 -11.46 -5.88
CA LEU A 24 8.79 -11.58 -6.43
C LEU A 24 8.89 -10.91 -7.82
N GLU A 25 7.93 -11.13 -8.70
CA GLU A 25 7.90 -10.51 -10.04
C GLU A 25 7.86 -8.99 -9.94
N ALA A 26 7.03 -8.43 -9.06
CA ALA A 26 6.98 -6.99 -8.81
C ALA A 26 8.32 -6.47 -8.28
N ALA A 27 8.93 -7.18 -7.33
CA ALA A 27 10.23 -6.83 -6.77
C ALA A 27 11.37 -6.86 -7.82
N LEU A 28 11.33 -7.81 -8.76
CA LEU A 28 12.33 -7.92 -9.84
C LEU A 28 12.23 -6.81 -10.87
N ARG A 29 11.02 -6.30 -11.11
CA ARG A 29 10.77 -5.20 -12.08
C ARG A 29 11.03 -3.82 -11.48
N SER A 30 10.97 -3.70 -10.18
CA SER A 30 11.10 -2.43 -9.47
C SER A 30 12.50 -2.28 -8.85
N LYS A 31 12.98 -1.03 -8.77
CA LYS A 31 14.19 -0.68 -8.03
C LYS A 31 13.89 -0.16 -6.62
N ARG A 32 12.61 -0.05 -6.24
CA ARG A 32 12.20 0.62 -5.00
C ARG A 32 12.60 -0.14 -3.75
N PHE A 33 12.36 -1.44 -3.73
CA PHE A 33 12.66 -2.31 -2.58
C PHE A 33 13.50 -3.49 -3.07
N PRO A 34 14.81 -3.33 -3.22
CA PRO A 34 15.67 -4.35 -3.81
C PRO A 34 15.65 -5.64 -2.99
N ILE A 35 15.71 -6.76 -3.70
CA ILE A 35 15.83 -8.08 -3.11
C ILE A 35 17.23 -8.24 -2.53
N VAL A 36 17.30 -8.55 -1.24
CA VAL A 36 18.55 -8.81 -0.49
C VAL A 36 18.89 -10.30 -0.58
N ASN A 37 17.91 -11.16 -0.35
CA ASN A 37 18.04 -12.61 -0.44
C ASN A 37 16.79 -13.23 -1.07
N LEU A 38 16.98 -14.29 -1.86
CA LEU A 38 15.90 -15.12 -2.38
C LEU A 38 16.08 -16.54 -1.83
N TYR A 39 14.99 -17.09 -1.32
CA TYR A 39 14.89 -18.47 -0.84
C TYR A 39 13.82 -19.18 -1.66
N VAL A 40 14.14 -20.36 -2.14
CA VAL A 40 13.23 -21.17 -2.97
C VAL A 40 13.28 -22.63 -2.55
N THR A 41 12.17 -23.34 -2.75
CA THR A 41 12.19 -24.80 -2.82
C THR A 41 12.38 -25.23 -4.28
N GLU A 42 12.61 -26.51 -4.54
CA GLU A 42 12.67 -27.04 -5.92
C GLU A 42 11.37 -26.72 -6.66
N THR A 43 10.21 -26.99 -6.04
CA THR A 43 8.90 -26.66 -6.60
C THR A 43 8.72 -25.17 -6.86
N GLY A 44 9.17 -24.31 -5.95
CA GLY A 44 9.11 -22.85 -6.12
C GLY A 44 10.00 -22.35 -7.26
N ALA A 45 11.17 -22.91 -7.43
CA ALA A 45 12.08 -22.57 -8.53
C ALA A 45 11.52 -23.01 -9.90
N GLU A 46 10.91 -24.18 -9.98
CA GLU A 46 10.21 -24.67 -11.16
C GLU A 46 9.04 -23.74 -11.54
N LEU A 47 8.22 -23.34 -10.55
CA LEU A 47 7.11 -22.43 -10.74
C LEU A 47 7.57 -21.09 -11.34
N LEU A 48 8.66 -20.52 -10.83
CA LEU A 48 9.25 -19.29 -11.35
C LEU A 48 9.80 -19.44 -12.76
N SER A 49 10.41 -20.59 -13.06
CA SER A 49 10.99 -20.87 -14.37
C SER A 49 9.93 -21.07 -15.46
N GLN A 50 8.78 -21.60 -15.08
CA GLN A 50 7.65 -21.87 -15.99
C GLN A 50 6.71 -20.67 -16.16
N SER A 51 6.86 -19.64 -15.34
CA SER A 51 6.00 -18.47 -15.47
C SER A 51 6.20 -17.80 -16.83
N ALA A 52 5.10 -17.38 -17.47
CA ALA A 52 5.12 -16.68 -18.76
C ALA A 52 5.92 -15.37 -18.73
N GLN A 53 6.32 -14.93 -17.54
CA GLN A 53 7.07 -13.72 -17.26
C GLN A 53 8.54 -14.02 -16.88
N SER A 54 8.99 -15.27 -17.02
CA SER A 54 10.40 -15.64 -16.77
C SER A 54 11.32 -14.84 -17.70
N THR A 55 12.10 -13.96 -17.09
CA THR A 55 13.04 -13.06 -17.78
C THR A 55 14.47 -13.46 -17.45
N GLN A 56 15.43 -12.87 -18.17
CA GLN A 56 16.85 -13.03 -17.83
C GLN A 56 17.14 -12.59 -16.37
N SER A 57 16.39 -11.62 -15.85
CA SER A 57 16.48 -11.19 -14.44
C SER A 57 16.05 -12.31 -13.49
N THR A 58 14.95 -13.02 -13.81
CA THR A 58 14.48 -14.18 -13.03
C THR A 58 15.53 -15.28 -13.00
N GLN A 59 16.11 -15.63 -14.13
CA GLN A 59 17.17 -16.64 -14.21
C GLN A 59 18.43 -16.24 -13.42
N SER A 60 18.83 -14.98 -13.53
CA SER A 60 20.00 -14.46 -12.82
C SER A 60 19.84 -14.47 -11.30
N ILE A 61 18.62 -14.18 -10.79
CA ILE A 61 18.37 -14.22 -9.34
C ILE A 61 18.20 -15.65 -8.83
N LEU A 62 17.59 -16.54 -9.61
CA LEU A 62 17.50 -17.96 -9.28
C LEU A 62 18.88 -18.61 -9.14
N ALA A 63 19.83 -18.24 -9.98
CA ALA A 63 21.22 -18.74 -9.89
C ALA A 63 21.92 -18.35 -8.57
N LYS A 64 21.39 -17.33 -7.87
CA LYS A 64 21.89 -16.86 -6.56
C LYS A 64 20.96 -17.23 -5.41
N ALA A 65 19.85 -17.92 -5.69
CA ALA A 65 18.87 -18.29 -4.68
C ALA A 65 19.42 -19.34 -3.71
N ILE A 66 18.95 -19.26 -2.47
CA ILE A 66 19.24 -20.24 -1.43
C ILE A 66 18.13 -21.29 -1.47
N TYR A 67 18.49 -22.52 -1.79
CA TYR A 67 17.54 -23.63 -1.85
C TYR A 67 17.25 -24.17 -0.45
N LEU A 68 15.99 -24.33 -0.14
CA LEU A 68 15.49 -24.84 1.14
C LEU A 68 14.60 -26.06 0.90
N SER A 69 14.57 -26.97 1.90
CA SER A 69 13.55 -28.01 1.89
C SER A 69 12.17 -27.43 2.17
N GLU A 70 11.10 -28.10 1.70
CA GLU A 70 9.70 -27.72 1.96
C GLU A 70 9.43 -27.53 3.47
N LYS A 71 9.99 -28.40 4.30
CA LYS A 71 9.86 -28.32 5.77
C LYS A 71 10.45 -27.04 6.34
N VAL A 72 11.62 -26.61 5.85
CA VAL A 72 12.26 -25.37 6.29
C VAL A 72 11.47 -24.18 5.77
N MET A 73 11.07 -24.17 4.51
CA MET A 73 10.25 -23.13 3.92
C MET A 73 8.95 -22.94 4.72
N ALA A 74 8.21 -23.99 5.00
CA ALA A 74 7.00 -23.93 5.81
C ALA A 74 7.23 -23.36 7.22
N SER A 75 8.42 -23.59 7.82
CA SER A 75 8.75 -23.08 9.16
C SER A 75 9.03 -21.57 9.21
N ILE A 76 9.31 -20.95 8.07
CA ILE A 76 9.65 -19.50 7.94
C ILE A 76 8.60 -18.73 7.16
N SER A 77 7.72 -19.39 6.43
CA SER A 77 6.59 -18.81 5.74
C SER A 77 5.58 -18.19 6.73
N THR A 78 4.86 -17.19 6.29
CA THR A 78 3.76 -16.54 7.02
C THR A 78 2.39 -17.01 6.54
N VAL A 79 2.35 -17.97 5.61
CA VAL A 79 1.14 -18.59 5.06
C VAL A 79 1.13 -20.09 5.28
N GLU A 80 -0.07 -20.67 5.43
CA GLU A 80 -0.26 -22.10 5.63
C GLU A 80 0.19 -22.92 4.40
N SER A 81 -0.09 -22.39 3.19
CA SER A 81 0.27 -23.02 1.92
C SER A 81 1.36 -22.20 1.22
N ALA A 82 2.61 -22.38 1.65
CA ALA A 82 3.74 -21.72 1.03
C ALA A 82 3.94 -22.20 -0.42
N GLN A 83 4.10 -21.27 -1.36
CA GLN A 83 4.36 -21.56 -2.77
C GLN A 83 5.86 -21.83 -3.05
N GLY A 84 6.66 -22.04 -2.02
CA GLY A 84 8.09 -22.32 -2.13
C GLY A 84 8.95 -21.14 -2.58
N ILE A 85 8.45 -19.91 -2.47
CA ILE A 85 9.14 -18.69 -2.91
C ILE A 85 9.05 -17.65 -1.79
N LEU A 86 10.20 -17.20 -1.28
CA LEU A 86 10.30 -16.19 -0.26
C LEU A 86 11.49 -15.27 -0.55
N ALA A 87 11.24 -13.98 -0.70
CA ALA A 87 12.27 -12.96 -0.83
C ALA A 87 12.37 -12.12 0.45
N ILE A 88 13.59 -11.75 0.83
CA ILE A 88 13.83 -10.68 1.78
C ILE A 88 14.17 -9.44 0.96
N CYS A 89 13.40 -8.37 1.16
CA CYS A 89 13.58 -7.10 0.49
C CYS A 89 14.03 -6.01 1.48
N SER A 90 14.80 -5.04 1.02
CA SER A 90 15.09 -3.83 1.79
C SER A 90 13.82 -2.98 1.90
N SER A 91 13.58 -2.40 3.09
CA SER A 91 12.50 -1.42 3.29
C SER A 91 12.99 0.03 3.20
N GLU A 92 14.26 0.23 2.88
CA GLU A 92 14.82 1.56 2.63
C GLU A 92 14.43 2.01 1.22
N GLU A 93 13.68 3.07 1.15
CA GLU A 93 13.23 3.66 -0.08
C GLU A 93 13.83 5.05 -0.25
N ARG A 94 14.26 5.37 -1.47
CA ARG A 94 14.66 6.72 -1.86
C ARG A 94 13.55 7.32 -2.70
N LEU A 95 12.49 7.80 -2.04
CA LEU A 95 11.46 8.61 -2.68
C LEU A 95 11.83 10.08 -2.58
N ASN A 96 11.66 10.81 -3.67
CA ASN A 96 11.55 12.25 -3.59
C ASN A 96 10.11 12.59 -3.19
N GLU A 97 9.90 12.94 -1.92
CA GLU A 97 8.57 13.26 -1.38
C GLU A 97 7.89 14.37 -2.19
N GLU A 98 8.63 15.40 -2.58
CA GLU A 98 8.13 16.54 -3.34
C GLU A 98 7.49 16.13 -4.67
N GLU A 99 8.05 15.10 -5.34
CA GLU A 99 7.48 14.59 -6.60
C GLU A 99 6.10 13.97 -6.43
N ILE A 100 5.77 13.44 -5.26
CA ILE A 100 4.47 12.86 -4.97
C ILE A 100 3.41 13.96 -4.88
N TYR A 101 3.75 15.07 -4.22
CA TYR A 101 2.84 16.22 -4.10
C TYR A 101 2.69 16.99 -5.43
N LYS A 102 3.74 17.04 -6.25
CA LYS A 102 3.76 17.74 -7.56
C LYS A 102 2.95 17.05 -8.66
N LYS A 103 2.56 15.82 -8.52
CA LYS A 103 1.74 15.09 -9.52
C LYS A 103 0.30 15.62 -9.56
N ASN A 104 0.13 16.83 -10.07
CA ASN A 104 -1.16 17.42 -10.33
C ASN A 104 -1.97 16.55 -11.31
N ALA A 105 -3.29 16.62 -11.24
CA ALA A 105 -4.24 15.79 -11.98
C ALA A 105 -4.20 14.29 -11.62
N LEU A 106 -3.63 13.93 -10.45
CA LEU A 106 -3.78 12.60 -9.87
C LEU A 106 -4.12 12.73 -8.39
N PRO A 107 -5.16 12.04 -7.90
CA PRO A 107 -5.58 12.10 -6.51
C PRO A 107 -4.49 11.57 -5.58
N LEU A 108 -4.35 12.18 -4.43
CA LEU A 108 -3.45 11.74 -3.36
C LEU A 108 -4.29 11.22 -2.19
N ILE A 109 -3.91 10.10 -1.62
CA ILE A 109 -4.65 9.45 -0.54
C ILE A 109 -3.91 9.63 0.77
N TYR A 110 -4.59 10.12 1.79
CA TYR A 110 -4.10 10.12 3.17
C TYR A 110 -4.94 9.19 4.04
N CYS A 111 -4.30 8.22 4.67
CA CYS A 111 -4.91 7.26 5.58
C CYS A 111 -4.61 7.66 7.02
N PHE A 112 -5.62 8.12 7.75
CA PHE A 112 -5.50 8.49 9.16
C PHE A 112 -5.76 7.27 10.05
N GLU A 113 -4.70 6.79 10.74
CA GLU A 113 -4.74 5.67 11.69
C GLU A 113 -5.44 4.41 11.14
N VAL A 114 -5.18 4.05 9.90
CA VAL A 114 -5.73 2.84 9.30
C VAL A 114 -5.07 1.62 9.93
N ASN A 115 -5.82 0.86 10.73
CA ASN A 115 -5.28 -0.20 11.58
C ASN A 115 -5.40 -1.61 11.00
N ASP A 116 -6.37 -1.88 10.11
CA ASP A 116 -6.49 -3.22 9.51
C ASP A 116 -5.48 -3.39 8.36
N PRO A 117 -4.56 -4.37 8.46
CA PRO A 117 -3.59 -4.65 7.41
C PRO A 117 -4.22 -5.07 6.07
N GLY A 118 -5.41 -5.67 6.09
CA GLY A 118 -6.14 -6.05 4.89
C GLY A 118 -6.66 -4.83 4.14
N ASN A 119 -7.26 -3.87 4.87
CA ASN A 119 -7.67 -2.59 4.30
C ASN A 119 -6.49 -1.83 3.72
N LEU A 120 -5.40 -1.68 4.48
CA LEU A 120 -4.22 -0.98 3.98
C LEU A 120 -3.67 -1.59 2.69
N GLY A 121 -3.52 -2.92 2.65
CA GLY A 121 -3.04 -3.59 1.44
C GLY A 121 -3.99 -3.41 0.25
N THR A 122 -5.30 -3.47 0.48
CA THR A 122 -6.32 -3.23 -0.54
C THR A 122 -6.31 -1.77 -1.01
N ILE A 123 -6.13 -0.80 -0.11
CA ILE A 123 -6.00 0.61 -0.45
C ILE A 123 -4.80 0.84 -1.37
N ILE A 124 -3.62 0.32 -1.00
CA ILE A 124 -2.41 0.45 -1.83
C ILE A 124 -2.63 -0.15 -3.23
N ARG A 125 -3.24 -1.33 -3.31
CA ARG A 125 -3.56 -1.99 -4.58
C ARG A 125 -4.58 -1.20 -5.40
N THR A 126 -5.60 -0.66 -4.78
CA THR A 126 -6.63 0.16 -5.44
C THR A 126 -6.05 1.49 -5.94
N ALA A 127 -5.21 2.13 -5.13
CA ALA A 127 -4.51 3.35 -5.50
C ALA A 127 -3.61 3.15 -6.74
N ASP A 128 -2.89 2.03 -6.81
CA ASP A 128 -2.10 1.64 -7.98
C ASP A 128 -2.97 1.40 -9.22
N ALA A 129 -4.04 0.61 -9.05
CA ALA A 129 -4.92 0.25 -10.15
C ALA A 129 -5.71 1.43 -10.73
N LEU A 130 -6.09 2.40 -9.88
CA LEU A 130 -6.87 3.57 -10.26
C LEU A 130 -6.02 4.84 -10.44
N GLY A 131 -4.70 4.75 -10.39
CA GLY A 131 -3.80 5.83 -10.80
C GLY A 131 -3.68 6.97 -9.78
N ALA A 132 -3.66 6.71 -8.47
CA ALA A 132 -3.34 7.73 -7.50
C ALA A 132 -1.88 8.19 -7.57
N ALA A 133 -1.58 9.43 -7.19
CA ALA A 133 -0.22 9.96 -7.10
C ALA A 133 0.61 9.24 -6.03
N GLY A 134 -0.03 8.83 -4.93
CA GLY A 134 0.60 8.13 -3.83
C GLY A 134 -0.37 7.88 -2.67
N VAL A 135 0.11 7.14 -1.67
CA VAL A 135 -0.60 6.90 -0.41
C VAL A 135 0.25 7.41 0.74
N LEU A 136 -0.32 8.26 1.57
CA LEU A 136 0.29 8.81 2.78
C LEU A 136 -0.32 8.11 4.00
N LEU A 137 0.51 7.69 4.93
CA LEU A 137 0.10 7.03 6.16
C LEU A 137 0.44 7.90 7.37
N SER A 138 -0.55 8.15 8.21
CA SER A 138 -0.31 8.81 9.50
C SER A 138 0.54 7.94 10.44
N PRO A 139 1.15 8.53 11.47
CA PRO A 139 1.58 7.79 12.64
C PRO A 139 0.45 6.92 13.19
N GLY A 140 0.78 5.73 13.69
CA GLY A 140 -0.20 4.79 14.23
C GLY A 140 -0.91 3.91 13.19
N SER A 141 -0.71 4.13 11.90
CA SER A 141 -1.24 3.24 10.86
C SER A 141 -0.53 1.87 10.84
N ALA A 142 -1.20 0.87 10.27
CA ALA A 142 -0.65 -0.47 10.08
C ALA A 142 0.67 -0.41 9.29
N ASP A 143 1.60 -1.30 9.64
CA ASP A 143 2.90 -1.39 8.96
C ASP A 143 2.74 -1.95 7.54
N PRO A 144 3.03 -1.15 6.48
CA PRO A 144 2.88 -1.58 5.09
C PRO A 144 3.81 -2.73 4.70
N PHE A 145 4.87 -2.95 5.48
CA PHE A 145 5.81 -4.06 5.29
C PHE A 145 5.45 -5.31 6.10
N SER A 146 4.31 -5.31 6.80
CA SER A 146 3.85 -6.54 7.44
C SER A 146 3.49 -7.58 6.39
N PRO A 147 3.75 -8.87 6.62
CA PRO A 147 3.48 -9.92 5.63
C PRO A 147 2.03 -9.93 5.13
N LYS A 148 1.07 -9.58 6.00
CA LYS A 148 -0.35 -9.51 5.62
C LYS A 148 -0.61 -8.37 4.63
N VAL A 149 -0.03 -7.17 4.84
CA VAL A 149 -0.14 -6.04 3.91
C VAL A 149 0.56 -6.35 2.60
N VAL A 150 1.82 -6.79 2.65
CA VAL A 150 2.60 -7.11 1.43
C VAL A 150 1.84 -8.06 0.51
N ARG A 151 1.24 -9.12 1.06
CA ARG A 151 0.40 -10.04 0.27
C ARG A 151 -0.85 -9.36 -0.30
N ALA A 152 -1.56 -8.60 0.52
CA ALA A 152 -2.80 -7.95 0.11
C ALA A 152 -2.59 -6.92 -1.02
N THR A 153 -1.39 -6.34 -1.13
CA THR A 153 -1.03 -5.43 -2.23
C THR A 153 -0.88 -6.13 -3.58
N ALA A 154 -0.73 -7.45 -3.62
CA ALA A 154 -0.53 -8.23 -4.85
C ALA A 154 0.55 -7.65 -5.80
N GLY A 155 1.62 -7.07 -5.25
CA GLY A 155 2.71 -6.45 -6.02
C GLY A 155 2.66 -4.92 -6.10
N SER A 156 1.52 -4.29 -5.87
CA SER A 156 1.36 -2.83 -5.97
C SER A 156 2.25 -2.04 -4.99
N LEU A 157 2.73 -2.67 -3.90
CA LEU A 157 3.69 -2.06 -2.98
C LEU A 157 4.95 -1.56 -3.69
N TRP A 158 5.38 -2.24 -4.75
CA TRP A 158 6.57 -1.87 -5.53
C TRP A 158 6.31 -0.78 -6.59
N HIS A 159 5.03 -0.50 -6.88
CA HIS A 159 4.64 0.50 -7.89
C HIS A 159 4.16 1.80 -7.24
N MET A 160 3.31 1.69 -6.22
CA MET A 160 2.63 2.82 -5.59
C MET A 160 3.58 3.60 -4.66
N PRO A 161 3.82 4.90 -4.90
CA PRO A 161 4.54 5.75 -3.95
C PRO A 161 3.86 5.76 -2.58
N LEU A 162 4.64 5.56 -1.52
CA LEU A 162 4.14 5.41 -0.17
C LEU A 162 4.96 6.22 0.82
N LEU A 163 4.35 7.22 1.46
CA LEU A 163 4.96 7.97 2.54
C LEU A 163 4.39 7.49 3.89
N ARG A 164 5.24 7.33 4.88
CA ARG A 164 4.89 6.78 6.19
C ARG A 164 5.19 7.77 7.30
N GLU A 165 4.46 7.65 8.40
CA GLU A 165 4.65 8.51 9.59
C GLU A 165 4.51 10.00 9.23
N ILE A 166 3.61 10.33 8.31
CA ILE A 166 3.36 11.70 7.88
C ILE A 166 2.28 12.32 8.76
N ASP A 167 2.63 13.40 9.45
CA ASP A 167 1.67 14.18 10.21
C ASP A 167 0.62 14.83 9.30
N ILE A 168 -0.64 14.88 9.75
CA ILE A 168 -1.75 15.39 8.94
C ILE A 168 -1.58 16.86 8.59
N ALA A 169 -1.08 17.69 9.50
CA ALA A 169 -0.87 19.12 9.23
C ALA A 169 0.19 19.30 8.14
N ARG A 170 1.29 18.53 8.20
CA ARG A 170 2.31 18.52 7.14
C ARG A 170 1.74 18.05 5.80
N ALA A 171 0.94 16.97 5.78
CA ALA A 171 0.34 16.48 4.55
C ALA A 171 -0.55 17.53 3.88
N ILE A 172 -1.34 18.26 4.67
CA ILE A 172 -2.20 19.33 4.21
C ILE A 172 -1.39 20.54 3.70
N GLU A 173 -0.39 20.98 4.47
CA GLU A 173 0.48 22.09 4.11
C GLU A 173 1.18 21.85 2.77
N GLU A 174 1.82 20.71 2.62
CA GLU A 174 2.50 20.33 1.37
C GLU A 174 1.52 20.19 0.20
N SER A 175 0.33 19.63 0.43
CA SER A 175 -0.68 19.50 -0.61
C SER A 175 -1.18 20.89 -1.07
N ARG A 176 -1.46 21.81 -0.13
CA ARG A 176 -1.86 23.18 -0.46
C ARG A 176 -0.77 23.97 -1.18
N ALA A 177 0.50 23.79 -0.77
CA ALA A 177 1.64 24.42 -1.45
C ALA A 177 1.73 24.02 -2.94
N HIS A 178 1.21 22.85 -3.29
CA HIS A 178 1.14 22.35 -4.66
C HIS A 178 -0.25 22.54 -5.32
N GLY A 179 -1.11 23.37 -4.74
CA GLY A 179 -2.42 23.77 -5.31
C GLY A 179 -3.52 22.70 -5.17
N ARG A 180 -3.31 21.65 -4.37
CA ARG A 180 -4.31 20.60 -4.17
C ARG A 180 -5.45 21.06 -3.26
N LYS A 181 -6.67 20.65 -3.59
CA LYS A 181 -7.83 20.72 -2.68
C LYS A 181 -7.68 19.65 -1.59
N ILE A 182 -8.23 19.94 -0.42
CA ILE A 182 -8.23 19.02 0.73
C ILE A 182 -9.65 18.55 0.99
N TYR A 183 -9.89 17.25 0.80
CA TYR A 183 -11.20 16.65 1.03
C TYR A 183 -11.13 15.62 2.16
N ALA A 184 -11.95 15.79 3.19
CA ALA A 184 -12.16 14.82 4.24
C ALA A 184 -13.37 13.94 3.90
N THR A 185 -13.24 12.62 3.99
CA THR A 185 -14.36 11.71 3.73
C THR A 185 -15.08 11.37 5.02
N ASP A 186 -16.36 11.68 5.08
CA ASP A 186 -17.24 11.36 6.22
C ASP A 186 -18.66 11.11 5.74
N GLY A 187 -19.38 10.17 6.37
CA GLY A 187 -20.77 9.85 6.04
C GLY A 187 -21.74 11.01 6.31
N GLN A 188 -21.34 11.99 7.13
CA GLN A 188 -22.10 13.21 7.45
C GLN A 188 -21.63 14.42 6.63
N GLY A 189 -20.88 14.20 5.55
CA GLY A 189 -20.35 15.26 4.71
C GLY A 189 -21.43 16.20 4.16
N THR A 190 -21.11 17.49 4.10
CA THR A 190 -22.00 18.54 3.56
C THR A 190 -22.07 18.54 2.04
N LYS A 191 -21.07 17.96 1.38
CA LYS A 191 -21.02 17.70 -0.06
C LYS A 191 -21.11 16.21 -0.33
N THR A 192 -21.57 15.85 -1.49
CA THR A 192 -21.52 14.49 -1.98
C THR A 192 -20.43 14.31 -3.03
N LEU A 193 -19.96 13.10 -3.22
CA LEU A 193 -18.87 12.79 -4.15
C LEU A 193 -19.13 13.35 -5.57
N PRO A 194 -20.34 13.25 -6.16
CA PRO A 194 -20.62 13.85 -7.48
C PRO A 194 -20.59 15.39 -7.55
N GLU A 195 -20.55 16.08 -6.41
CA GLU A 195 -20.55 17.55 -6.36
C GLU A 195 -19.14 18.14 -6.32
N VAL A 196 -18.10 17.30 -6.28
CA VAL A 196 -16.71 17.74 -6.19
C VAL A 196 -15.87 17.14 -7.31
N SER A 197 -14.91 17.91 -7.82
CA SER A 197 -13.84 17.40 -8.69
C SER A 197 -12.67 16.96 -7.80
N GLY A 198 -12.15 15.77 -8.03
CA GLY A 198 -11.19 15.16 -7.13
C GLY A 198 -9.85 14.77 -7.73
N GLU A 199 -9.61 15.09 -9.01
CA GLU A 199 -8.41 14.65 -9.75
C GLU A 199 -7.10 15.07 -9.09
N ASP A 200 -7.03 16.30 -8.59
CA ASP A 200 -5.83 16.88 -7.96
C ASP A 200 -6.01 17.17 -6.47
N ALA A 201 -6.89 16.42 -5.80
CA ALA A 201 -7.14 16.57 -4.39
C ALA A 201 -6.28 15.65 -3.51
N LEU A 202 -6.06 16.09 -2.26
CA LEU A 202 -5.72 15.21 -1.15
C LEU A 202 -7.02 14.68 -0.54
N TRP A 203 -7.25 13.40 -0.61
CA TRP A 203 -8.38 12.72 0.00
C TRP A 203 -7.99 12.10 1.34
N ILE A 204 -8.60 12.55 2.42
CA ILE A 204 -8.35 12.09 3.79
C ILE A 204 -9.39 11.06 4.18
N PHE A 205 -8.92 9.86 4.52
CA PHE A 205 -9.74 8.75 5.00
C PHE A 205 -9.41 8.44 6.45
N GLY A 206 -10.44 8.26 7.27
CA GLY A 206 -10.31 8.03 8.69
C GLY A 206 -10.12 6.56 9.09
N ASN A 207 -9.94 6.37 10.39
CA ASN A 207 -9.89 5.05 11.02
C ASN A 207 -11.21 4.28 10.81
N GLU A 208 -11.12 2.94 10.65
CA GLU A 208 -12.27 2.08 10.37
C GLU A 208 -13.38 2.12 11.45
N ALA A 209 -13.00 2.33 12.71
CA ALA A 209 -13.95 2.31 13.81
C ALA A 209 -14.40 3.71 14.27
N ARG A 210 -13.51 4.71 14.16
CA ARG A 210 -13.71 6.05 14.73
C ARG A 210 -13.92 7.13 13.67
N GLY A 211 -13.66 6.82 12.41
CA GLY A 211 -13.66 7.81 11.33
C GLY A 211 -12.58 8.87 11.49
N LEU A 212 -12.88 10.08 11.08
CA LEU A 212 -12.07 11.28 11.30
C LEU A 212 -12.59 12.05 12.52
N THR A 213 -11.69 12.72 13.23
CA THR A 213 -12.09 13.61 14.34
C THR A 213 -12.58 14.96 13.78
N SER A 214 -13.36 15.70 14.56
CA SER A 214 -13.83 17.05 14.21
C SER A 214 -12.69 18.01 13.92
N GLU A 215 -11.57 17.87 14.63
CA GLU A 215 -10.36 18.68 14.39
C GLU A 215 -9.77 18.42 13.01
N ILE A 216 -9.77 17.17 12.54
CA ILE A 216 -9.25 16.82 11.20
C ILE A 216 -10.21 17.28 10.10
N THR A 217 -11.52 17.04 10.28
CA THR A 217 -12.51 17.49 9.28
C THR A 217 -12.53 19.01 9.13
N ALA A 218 -12.27 19.77 10.21
CA ALA A 218 -12.15 21.22 10.17
C ALA A 218 -10.93 21.76 9.40
N LEU A 219 -9.92 20.93 9.14
CA LEU A 219 -8.75 21.28 8.34
C LEU A 219 -9.00 21.15 6.83
N ALA A 220 -10.04 20.40 6.43
CA ALA A 220 -10.39 20.17 5.03
C ALA A 220 -11.11 21.38 4.42
N ASP A 221 -10.99 21.54 3.11
CA ASP A 221 -11.74 22.54 2.37
C ASP A 221 -13.20 22.13 2.23
N GLU A 222 -13.48 20.83 2.12
CA GLU A 222 -14.83 20.25 2.10
C GLU A 222 -14.85 18.91 2.82
N VAL A 223 -15.97 18.59 3.46
CA VAL A 223 -16.28 17.27 3.98
C VAL A 223 -17.23 16.58 3.02
N VAL A 224 -16.78 15.44 2.47
CA VAL A 224 -17.44 14.79 1.33
C VAL A 224 -17.99 13.43 1.72
N ALA A 225 -19.28 13.21 1.46
CA ALA A 225 -19.95 11.92 1.66
C ALA A 225 -20.05 11.12 0.37
N ILE A 226 -19.91 9.81 0.48
CA ILE A 226 -20.31 8.88 -0.58
C ILE A 226 -21.83 8.66 -0.46
N PRO A 227 -22.65 8.99 -1.47
CA PRO A 227 -24.09 8.83 -1.38
C PRO A 227 -24.49 7.37 -1.18
N MET A 228 -25.19 7.06 -0.10
CA MET A 228 -25.67 5.74 0.20
C MET A 228 -27.21 5.67 0.12
N ARG A 229 -27.74 4.72 -0.64
CA ARG A 229 -29.18 4.53 -0.84
C ARG A 229 -29.76 3.37 -0.02
N GLY A 230 -28.90 2.60 0.60
CA GLY A 230 -29.26 1.41 1.38
C GLY A 230 -29.45 1.71 2.87
N ARG A 231 -29.50 0.64 3.68
CA ARG A 231 -29.65 0.73 5.14
C ARG A 231 -28.31 0.68 5.89
N ALA A 232 -27.20 0.49 5.17
CA ALA A 232 -25.89 0.46 5.78
C ALA A 232 -25.47 1.89 6.17
N GLU A 233 -24.86 2.03 7.34
CA GLU A 233 -24.42 3.33 7.88
C GLU A 233 -23.04 3.74 7.36
N SER A 234 -22.25 2.78 6.92
CA SER A 234 -20.89 3.01 6.40
C SER A 234 -20.46 1.95 5.38
N LEU A 235 -19.40 2.25 4.64
CA LEU A 235 -18.71 1.32 3.76
C LEU A 235 -17.41 0.84 4.42
N ASN A 236 -16.94 -0.34 4.00
CA ASN A 236 -15.56 -0.71 4.28
C ASN A 236 -14.62 0.37 3.75
N LEU A 237 -13.56 0.68 4.50
CA LEU A 237 -12.64 1.77 4.19
C LEU A 237 -12.00 1.64 2.80
N ALA A 238 -11.51 0.44 2.44
CA ALA A 238 -10.90 0.23 1.13
C ALA A 238 -11.93 0.35 -0.01
N THR A 239 -13.20 0.01 0.25
CA THR A 239 -14.30 0.23 -0.69
C THR A 239 -14.60 1.72 -0.87
N ALA A 240 -14.59 2.50 0.22
CA ALA A 240 -14.76 3.95 0.15
C ALA A 240 -13.63 4.59 -0.68
N VAL A 241 -12.38 4.20 -0.45
CA VAL A 241 -11.23 4.64 -1.27
C VAL A 241 -11.42 4.28 -2.74
N ALA A 242 -11.87 3.07 -3.05
CA ALA A 242 -12.08 2.64 -4.44
C ALA A 242 -13.12 3.48 -5.17
N ILE A 243 -14.25 3.75 -4.53
CA ILE A 243 -15.34 4.57 -5.09
C ILE A 243 -14.85 6.02 -5.31
N THR A 244 -14.15 6.58 -4.31
CA THR A 244 -13.61 7.93 -4.39
C THR A 244 -12.59 8.08 -5.52
N LEU A 245 -11.64 7.14 -5.63
CA LEU A 245 -10.63 7.17 -6.69
C LEU A 245 -11.23 6.94 -8.07
N PHE A 246 -12.23 6.06 -8.19
CA PHE A 246 -12.93 5.86 -9.45
C PHE A 246 -13.62 7.16 -9.92
N HIS A 247 -14.31 7.83 -8.99
CA HIS A 247 -14.94 9.13 -9.29
C HIS A 247 -13.90 10.21 -9.62
N ALA A 248 -12.82 10.30 -8.86
CA ALA A 248 -11.78 11.31 -9.06
C ALA A 248 -11.03 11.18 -10.41
N ASN A 249 -11.09 10.02 -11.06
CA ASN A 249 -10.47 9.76 -12.35
C ASN A 249 -11.49 9.64 -13.51
N SER A 250 -12.76 9.97 -13.27
CA SER A 250 -13.82 9.93 -14.28
C SER A 250 -14.10 11.31 -14.84
#